data_a3c16339a9485ca68c0df2f4b9a500cd
#
_entry.id   a3c16339a9485ca68c0df2f4b9a500cd
#
_cell.length_a   1.000
_cell.length_b   1.000
_cell.length_c   1.000
_cell.angle_alpha   90.00
_cell.angle_beta   90.00
_cell.angle_gamma   90.00
#
_symmetry.space_group_name_H-M   'P 1'
#
loop_
_entity.id
_entity.type
_entity.pdbx_description
1 polymer ?
#
loop_
_entity_poly.entity_id
_entity_poly.type
_entity_poly.pdbx_seq_one_letter_code
_entity_poly.pdbx_strand_id
1 'polypeptide(L)'
;MKNYNNYIFESLYPGIEKISSQQFTEYLNNLKDFKLTDKGLFRGVELDKNPFYIVNYTNRTRIIGSVLSLIMEFHKSWSEYPKRSKSIIFTNSLKSAKSYADVDDIMKNPMENLYRVIPFDDSKFGLAPDSNYKLCFSKCNEDFIHYQKLFYELVSLCDSKYDLFINPTWTTIKNGGIKIIKSNYTKLMNNIDKSLDYGRSKNKKSKLLRFNNADELIEYYFNPTDNGFKILNYKDLINNLTIKHEIWTDSPCLLARYDEL
;
A
#
# COMPACT_ATOMS: atom_id res chain seq x y z
N MET A 1 -0.78 -34.59 -12.46
CA MET A 1 -0.68 -33.31 -13.22
C MET A 1 -1.14 -32.19 -12.31
N LYS A 2 -0.25 -31.24 -11.91
CA LYS A 2 -0.74 -29.99 -11.31
C LYS A 2 -1.59 -29.29 -12.35
N ASN A 3 -2.79 -28.90 -11.95
CA ASN A 3 -3.72 -28.24 -12.87
C ASN A 3 -3.10 -26.92 -13.32
N TYR A 4 -3.02 -26.67 -14.62
CA TYR A 4 -2.39 -25.48 -15.22
C TYR A 4 -2.97 -24.18 -14.64
N ASN A 5 -4.28 -24.17 -14.35
CA ASN A 5 -4.97 -23.04 -13.72
C ASN A 5 -4.45 -22.74 -12.30
N ASN A 6 -4.08 -23.76 -11.50
CA ASN A 6 -3.50 -23.55 -10.19
C ASN A 6 -2.11 -22.91 -10.28
N TYR A 7 -1.32 -23.32 -11.27
CA TYR A 7 0.01 -22.74 -11.52
C TYR A 7 -0.07 -21.26 -11.89
N ILE A 8 -0.99 -20.87 -12.78
CA ILE A 8 -1.23 -19.47 -13.15
C ILE A 8 -1.71 -18.68 -11.95
N PHE A 9 -2.66 -19.22 -11.17
CA PHE A 9 -3.17 -18.58 -9.96
C PHE A 9 -2.06 -18.32 -8.94
N GLU A 10 -1.27 -19.33 -8.60
CA GLU A 10 -0.12 -19.21 -7.67
C GLU A 10 0.92 -18.19 -8.15
N SER A 11 1.12 -18.04 -9.48
CA SER A 11 2.06 -17.08 -10.03
C SER A 11 1.57 -15.64 -10.03
N LEU A 12 0.25 -15.42 -10.21
CA LEU A 12 -0.36 -14.09 -10.23
C LEU A 12 -0.64 -13.54 -8.82
N TYR A 13 -0.99 -14.42 -7.87
CA TYR A 13 -1.39 -14.05 -6.52
C TYR A 13 -0.62 -14.86 -5.45
N PRO A 14 0.71 -14.71 -5.36
CA PRO A 14 1.50 -15.44 -4.37
C PRO A 14 1.03 -15.08 -2.95
N GLY A 15 0.80 -16.10 -2.13
CA GLY A 15 0.33 -15.95 -0.75
C GLY A 15 -1.19 -15.85 -0.61
N ILE A 16 -1.97 -16.17 -1.66
CA ILE A 16 -3.41 -16.38 -1.57
C ILE A 16 -3.67 -17.88 -1.83
N GLU A 17 -4.24 -18.54 -0.85
CA GLU A 17 -4.55 -19.97 -0.88
C GLU A 17 -6.05 -20.20 -0.78
N LYS A 18 -6.58 -21.12 -1.60
CA LYS A 18 -7.98 -21.55 -1.52
C LYS A 18 -8.20 -22.39 -0.29
N ILE A 19 -9.31 -22.16 0.38
CA ILE A 19 -9.76 -22.99 1.50
C ILE A 19 -11.19 -23.50 1.26
N SER A 20 -11.53 -24.61 1.88
CA SER A 20 -12.89 -25.15 1.85
C SER A 20 -13.82 -24.37 2.78
N SER A 21 -15.15 -24.50 2.56
CA SER A 21 -16.14 -23.92 3.49
C SER A 21 -15.99 -24.43 4.92
N GLN A 22 -15.60 -25.69 5.10
CA GLN A 22 -15.34 -26.26 6.42
C GLN A 22 -14.14 -25.55 7.08
N GLN A 23 -13.02 -25.44 6.39
CA GLN A 23 -11.82 -24.74 6.90
C GLN A 23 -12.14 -23.26 7.21
N PHE A 24 -12.89 -22.60 6.33
CA PHE A 24 -13.32 -21.24 6.56
C PHE A 24 -14.14 -21.09 7.84
N THR A 25 -15.10 -22.00 8.07
CA THR A 25 -15.94 -22.04 9.28
C THR A 25 -15.10 -22.31 10.53
N GLU A 26 -14.13 -23.22 10.46
CA GLU A 26 -13.20 -23.51 11.56
C GLU A 26 -12.38 -22.28 11.94
N TYR A 27 -11.82 -21.56 10.94
CA TYR A 27 -11.11 -20.31 11.20
C TYR A 27 -12.01 -19.26 11.82
N LEU A 28 -13.21 -19.05 11.26
CA LEU A 28 -14.16 -18.04 11.73
C LEU A 28 -14.58 -18.27 13.19
N ASN A 29 -14.85 -19.52 13.56
CA ASN A 29 -15.22 -19.89 14.92
C ASN A 29 -14.10 -19.68 15.96
N ASN A 30 -12.86 -19.59 15.53
CA ASN A 30 -11.71 -19.34 16.41
C ASN A 30 -11.42 -17.84 16.59
N LEU A 31 -12.10 -16.94 15.84
CA LEU A 31 -11.95 -15.50 16.01
C LEU A 31 -12.80 -15.00 17.18
N LYS A 32 -12.17 -14.20 18.05
CA LYS A 32 -12.82 -13.64 19.24
C LYS A 32 -13.36 -12.23 19.01
N ASP A 33 -12.62 -11.44 18.26
CA ASP A 33 -12.91 -10.00 18.07
C ASP A 33 -13.77 -9.71 16.84
N PHE A 34 -13.75 -10.60 15.83
CA PHE A 34 -14.52 -10.42 14.60
C PHE A 34 -16.00 -10.80 14.79
N LYS A 35 -16.90 -9.94 14.28
CA LYS A 35 -18.33 -10.25 14.16
C LYS A 35 -18.80 -9.97 12.75
N LEU A 36 -19.65 -10.84 12.20
CA LEU A 36 -20.25 -10.64 10.87
C LEU A 36 -21.08 -9.35 10.78
N THR A 37 -21.61 -8.88 11.90
CA THR A 37 -22.37 -7.62 12.02
C THR A 37 -21.49 -6.37 12.03
N ASP A 38 -20.17 -6.52 12.16
CA ASP A 38 -19.25 -5.39 12.17
C ASP A 38 -19.26 -4.65 10.83
N LYS A 39 -18.83 -3.37 10.86
CA LYS A 39 -18.60 -2.60 9.66
C LYS A 39 -17.66 -3.38 8.73
N GLY A 40 -18.07 -3.55 7.47
CA GLY A 40 -17.34 -4.39 6.54
C GLY A 40 -16.01 -3.78 6.11
N LEU A 41 -15.02 -4.64 5.94
CA LEU A 41 -13.76 -4.37 5.26
C LEU A 41 -13.80 -5.09 3.92
N PHE A 42 -13.53 -4.40 2.82
CA PHE A 42 -13.78 -4.91 1.47
C PHE A 42 -12.57 -4.80 0.57
N ARG A 43 -12.40 -5.80 -0.30
CA ARG A 43 -11.42 -5.79 -1.37
C ARG A 43 -12.06 -6.24 -2.68
N GLY A 44 -11.85 -5.44 -3.72
CA GLY A 44 -12.08 -5.87 -5.10
C GLY A 44 -10.80 -6.52 -5.61
N VAL A 45 -10.90 -7.75 -6.08
CA VAL A 45 -9.79 -8.49 -6.69
C VAL A 45 -10.33 -9.62 -7.55
N GLU A 46 -9.83 -9.74 -8.78
CA GLU A 46 -10.16 -10.86 -9.64
C GLU A 46 -9.41 -12.11 -9.14
N LEU A 47 -10.14 -13.02 -8.55
CA LEU A 47 -9.68 -14.36 -8.18
C LEU A 47 -10.48 -15.38 -8.99
N ASP A 48 -10.11 -16.65 -8.87
CA ASP A 48 -10.96 -17.70 -9.46
C ASP A 48 -12.28 -17.84 -8.66
N LYS A 49 -13.15 -18.73 -9.12
CA LYS A 49 -14.52 -18.86 -8.59
C LYS A 49 -14.64 -19.45 -7.17
N ASN A 50 -13.51 -19.67 -6.46
CA ASN A 50 -13.61 -20.17 -5.07
C ASN A 50 -14.15 -19.06 -4.16
N PRO A 51 -15.11 -19.37 -3.26
CA PRO A 51 -15.68 -18.35 -2.40
C PRO A 51 -14.80 -17.94 -1.23
N PHE A 52 -13.82 -18.79 -0.82
CA PHE A 52 -13.05 -18.59 0.40
C PHE A 52 -11.55 -18.74 0.15
N TYR A 53 -10.77 -17.82 0.75
CA TYR A 53 -9.32 -17.82 0.68
C TYR A 53 -8.71 -17.44 2.02
N ILE A 54 -7.48 -17.93 2.27
CA ILE A 54 -6.59 -17.37 3.25
C ILE A 54 -5.49 -16.59 2.54
N VAL A 55 -5.17 -15.42 3.04
CA VAL A 55 -4.11 -14.56 2.50
C VAL A 55 -2.96 -14.52 3.49
N ASN A 56 -1.77 -14.90 3.02
CA ASN A 56 -0.52 -14.83 3.78
C ASN A 56 0.62 -14.35 2.88
N TYR A 57 0.98 -13.08 2.98
CA TYR A 57 1.97 -12.45 2.11
C TYR A 57 3.40 -12.45 2.67
N THR A 58 3.72 -13.28 3.65
CA THR A 58 5.03 -13.30 4.32
C THR A 58 6.22 -13.35 3.35
N ASN A 59 6.06 -14.03 2.20
CA ASN A 59 7.11 -14.22 1.20
C ASN A 59 6.95 -13.33 -0.06
N ARG A 60 6.02 -12.37 -0.04
CA ARG A 60 5.77 -11.53 -1.21
C ARG A 60 6.73 -10.36 -1.29
N THR A 61 7.40 -10.19 -2.42
CA THR A 61 8.07 -8.93 -2.78
C THR A 61 7.25 -8.22 -3.83
N ARG A 62 6.60 -7.15 -3.46
CA ARG A 62 5.80 -6.35 -4.39
C ARG A 62 6.72 -5.48 -5.24
N ILE A 63 6.49 -5.46 -6.55
CA ILE A 63 7.03 -4.44 -7.43
C ILE A 63 6.04 -3.28 -7.41
N ILE A 64 6.45 -2.11 -6.91
CA ILE A 64 5.58 -0.93 -6.82
C ILE A 64 6.21 0.21 -7.61
N GLY A 65 5.39 0.89 -8.41
CA GLY A 65 5.82 2.02 -9.22
C GLY A 65 5.98 3.34 -8.46
N SER A 66 6.21 3.33 -7.13
CA SER A 66 6.21 4.57 -6.34
C SER A 66 7.37 4.63 -5.35
N VAL A 67 8.15 5.70 -5.44
CA VAL A 67 9.17 6.09 -4.46
C VAL A 67 8.61 6.19 -3.04
N LEU A 68 7.37 6.63 -2.91
CA LEU A 68 6.66 6.72 -1.63
C LEU A 68 6.58 5.37 -0.91
N SER A 69 6.44 4.29 -1.67
CA SER A 69 6.41 2.94 -1.09
C SER A 69 7.75 2.49 -0.51
N LEU A 70 8.88 2.97 -1.07
CA LEU A 70 10.20 2.74 -0.46
C LEU A 70 10.33 3.49 0.88
N ILE A 71 9.80 4.71 0.94
CA ILE A 71 9.79 5.51 2.18
C ILE A 71 8.97 4.79 3.25
N MET A 72 7.74 4.41 2.93
CA MET A 72 6.83 3.70 3.86
C MET A 72 7.38 2.34 4.31
N GLU A 73 8.22 1.71 3.49
CA GLU A 73 8.80 0.40 3.82
C GLU A 73 10.03 0.51 4.73
N PHE A 74 10.90 1.51 4.51
CA PHE A 74 12.24 1.52 5.08
C PHE A 74 12.58 2.73 5.94
N HIS A 75 11.83 3.84 5.85
CA HIS A 75 12.09 5.00 6.69
C HIS A 75 11.72 4.71 8.16
N LYS A 76 12.52 5.20 9.10
CA LYS A 76 12.37 4.94 10.54
C LYS A 76 11.00 5.32 11.10
N SER A 77 10.42 6.43 10.63
CA SER A 77 9.10 6.89 11.09
C SER A 77 7.94 5.94 10.73
N TRP A 78 8.17 5.01 9.79
CA TRP A 78 7.23 3.98 9.36
C TRP A 78 7.50 2.60 9.97
N SER A 79 8.50 2.47 10.87
CA SER A 79 8.97 1.17 11.37
C SER A 79 7.89 0.34 12.04
N GLU A 80 6.96 0.99 12.75
CA GLU A 80 5.87 0.35 13.49
C GLU A 80 4.65 -0.01 12.63
N TYR A 81 4.57 0.55 11.42
CA TYR A 81 3.45 0.30 10.51
C TYR A 81 3.59 -1.04 9.80
N PRO A 82 2.46 -1.73 9.49
CA PRO A 82 2.48 -2.91 8.63
C PRO A 82 3.19 -2.62 7.31
N LYS A 83 4.01 -3.57 6.86
CA LYS A 83 4.84 -3.40 5.66
C LYS A 83 4.00 -3.48 4.38
N ARG A 84 3.86 -2.36 3.68
CA ARG A 84 3.01 -2.29 2.48
C ARG A 84 3.41 -3.28 1.37
N SER A 85 4.69 -3.63 1.25
CA SER A 85 5.17 -4.63 0.28
C SER A 85 4.57 -6.02 0.51
N LYS A 86 4.23 -6.32 1.76
CA LYS A 86 3.70 -7.61 2.22
C LYS A 86 2.21 -7.54 2.59
N SER A 87 1.58 -6.37 2.40
CA SER A 87 0.22 -6.15 2.90
C SER A 87 -0.84 -6.48 1.87
N ILE A 88 -1.98 -6.93 2.37
CA ILE A 88 -3.26 -6.78 1.68
C ILE A 88 -3.77 -5.35 1.91
N ILE A 89 -4.25 -4.72 0.84
CA ILE A 89 -4.85 -3.39 0.86
C ILE A 89 -6.34 -3.54 0.64
N PHE A 90 -7.14 -2.88 1.45
CA PHE A 90 -8.60 -2.93 1.41
C PHE A 90 -9.21 -1.60 1.83
N THR A 91 -10.52 -1.50 1.84
CA THR A 91 -11.27 -0.29 2.19
C THR A 91 -12.53 -0.65 3.00
N ASN A 92 -13.02 0.29 3.78
CA ASN A 92 -14.33 0.19 4.43
C ASN A 92 -15.48 0.68 3.50
N SER A 93 -15.20 1.04 2.26
CA SER A 93 -16.19 1.48 1.29
C SER A 93 -16.48 0.41 0.25
N LEU A 94 -17.67 -0.18 0.29
CA LEU A 94 -18.14 -1.15 -0.70
C LEU A 94 -18.05 -0.58 -2.13
N LYS A 95 -18.44 0.67 -2.32
CA LYS A 95 -18.38 1.36 -3.63
C LYS A 95 -16.94 1.40 -4.17
N SER A 96 -15.97 1.67 -3.31
CA SER A 96 -14.56 1.73 -3.73
C SER A 96 -14.00 0.35 -4.02
N ALA A 97 -14.33 -0.65 -3.19
CA ALA A 97 -13.93 -2.02 -3.45
C ALA A 97 -14.48 -2.53 -4.80
N LYS A 98 -15.72 -2.21 -5.13
CA LYS A 98 -16.31 -2.52 -6.44
C LYS A 98 -15.53 -1.89 -7.59
N SER A 99 -15.11 -0.64 -7.48
CA SER A 99 -14.33 0.03 -8.54
C SER A 99 -12.93 -0.60 -8.76
N TYR A 100 -12.40 -1.33 -7.79
CA TYR A 100 -11.17 -2.12 -7.95
C TYR A 100 -11.42 -3.53 -8.52
N ALA A 101 -12.65 -4.04 -8.39
CA ALA A 101 -13.06 -5.33 -8.95
C ALA A 101 -13.34 -5.27 -10.46
N ASP A 102 -13.57 -4.06 -10.99
CA ASP A 102 -14.16 -3.80 -12.31
C ASP A 102 -13.14 -3.23 -13.32
N VAL A 103 -11.83 -3.48 -13.09
CA VAL A 103 -10.76 -2.73 -13.79
C VAL A 103 -10.65 -3.08 -15.28
N ASP A 104 -11.11 -4.25 -15.74
CA ASP A 104 -10.85 -4.69 -17.11
C ASP A 104 -12.06 -5.19 -17.93
N ASP A 105 -13.30 -5.23 -17.37
CA ASP A 105 -14.42 -5.77 -18.16
C ASP A 105 -15.79 -5.21 -17.71
N ILE A 106 -16.34 -4.32 -18.52
CA ILE A 106 -17.66 -3.67 -18.33
C ILE A 106 -18.83 -4.70 -18.27
N MET A 107 -18.57 -5.97 -18.64
CA MET A 107 -19.56 -7.04 -18.75
C MET A 107 -19.57 -8.04 -17.59
N LYS A 108 -18.57 -8.01 -16.67
CA LYS A 108 -18.54 -8.95 -15.53
C LYS A 108 -19.34 -8.39 -14.35
N ASN A 109 -20.03 -9.29 -13.65
CA ASN A 109 -20.70 -8.91 -12.40
C ASN A 109 -19.65 -8.52 -11.34
N PRO A 110 -19.56 -7.25 -10.95
CA PRO A 110 -18.51 -6.80 -10.02
C PRO A 110 -18.63 -7.43 -8.63
N MET A 111 -19.76 -8.11 -8.33
CA MET A 111 -19.96 -8.82 -7.07
C MET A 111 -19.14 -10.12 -7.00
N GLU A 112 -18.85 -10.76 -8.14
CA GLU A 112 -18.05 -11.99 -8.19
C GLU A 112 -16.59 -11.78 -7.79
N ASN A 113 -16.08 -10.56 -7.93
CA ASN A 113 -14.72 -10.16 -7.61
C ASN A 113 -14.63 -9.31 -6.33
N LEU A 114 -15.70 -9.28 -5.55
CA LEU A 114 -15.79 -8.54 -4.31
C LEU A 114 -15.70 -9.47 -3.12
N TYR A 115 -14.74 -9.20 -2.23
CA TYR A 115 -14.49 -10.00 -1.04
C TYR A 115 -14.61 -9.16 0.22
N ARG A 116 -15.19 -9.73 1.25
CA ARG A 116 -15.06 -9.27 2.63
C ARG A 116 -13.72 -9.73 3.18
N VAL A 117 -12.98 -8.82 3.79
CA VAL A 117 -11.72 -9.11 4.47
C VAL A 117 -12.01 -9.37 5.94
N ILE A 118 -11.58 -10.50 6.44
CA ILE A 118 -11.77 -10.95 7.82
C ILE A 118 -10.39 -11.14 8.42
N PRO A 119 -9.92 -10.21 9.25
CA PRO A 119 -8.60 -10.31 9.87
C PRO A 119 -8.59 -11.29 11.03
N PHE A 120 -7.43 -11.81 11.38
CA PHE A 120 -7.21 -12.51 12.65
C PHE A 120 -7.07 -11.52 13.82
N ASP A 121 -7.36 -11.99 15.05
CA ASP A 121 -7.50 -11.13 16.24
C ASP A 121 -6.30 -10.24 16.55
N ASP A 122 -5.07 -10.72 16.32
CA ASP A 122 -3.81 -9.99 16.60
C ASP A 122 -3.32 -9.13 15.44
N SER A 123 -4.15 -8.96 14.41
CA SER A 123 -3.76 -8.19 13.24
C SER A 123 -3.55 -6.72 13.59
N LYS A 124 -2.42 -6.17 13.11
CA LYS A 124 -2.15 -4.74 13.09
C LYS A 124 -2.56 -4.13 11.76
N PHE A 125 -3.12 -2.94 11.81
CA PHE A 125 -3.59 -2.22 10.63
C PHE A 125 -2.91 -0.87 10.52
N GLY A 126 -2.48 -0.53 9.30
CA GLY A 126 -2.24 0.85 8.92
C GLY A 126 -3.52 1.45 8.36
N LEU A 127 -3.89 2.61 8.85
CA LEU A 127 -5.05 3.38 8.41
C LEU A 127 -4.58 4.69 7.82
N ALA A 128 -4.88 4.94 6.54
CA ALA A 128 -4.69 6.24 5.92
C ALA A 128 -5.84 7.19 6.31
N PRO A 129 -5.59 8.48 6.48
CA PRO A 129 -6.65 9.45 6.81
C PRO A 129 -7.68 9.62 5.69
N ASP A 130 -7.37 9.19 4.48
CA ASP A 130 -8.26 9.24 3.30
C ASP A 130 -8.23 7.92 2.51
N SER A 131 -9.10 7.84 1.54
CA SER A 131 -9.25 6.71 0.61
C SER A 131 -8.08 6.49 -0.34
N ASN A 132 -7.17 7.45 -0.45
CA ASN A 132 -5.97 7.37 -1.25
C ASN A 132 -4.78 7.90 -0.44
N TYR A 133 -3.96 7.00 0.07
CA TYR A 133 -2.80 7.35 0.89
C TYR A 133 -1.83 8.35 0.23
N LYS A 134 -1.77 8.37 -1.12
CA LYS A 134 -0.90 9.30 -1.86
C LYS A 134 -1.29 10.77 -1.71
N LEU A 135 -2.54 11.03 -1.34
CA LEU A 135 -3.08 12.38 -1.14
C LEU A 135 -2.96 12.86 0.31
N CYS A 136 -2.53 11.97 1.24
CA CYS A 136 -2.53 12.25 2.66
C CYS A 136 -1.34 13.08 3.17
N PHE A 137 -0.40 13.46 2.32
CA PHE A 137 0.80 14.20 2.73
C PHE A 137 0.57 15.70 2.65
N SER A 138 -0.06 16.29 3.69
CA SER A 138 -0.53 17.68 3.73
C SER A 138 0.58 18.70 3.46
N LYS A 139 1.69 18.63 4.19
CA LYS A 139 2.84 19.54 4.00
C LYS A 139 3.40 19.46 2.58
N CYS A 140 3.41 18.27 1.98
CA CYS A 140 3.85 18.09 0.61
C CYS A 140 2.86 18.69 -0.39
N ASN A 141 1.55 18.54 -0.12
CA ASN A 141 0.50 19.10 -0.96
C ASN A 141 0.48 20.63 -0.87
N GLU A 142 0.70 21.22 0.31
CA GLU A 142 0.82 22.66 0.50
C GLU A 142 2.01 23.25 -0.26
N ASP A 143 3.16 22.58 -0.19
CA ASP A 143 4.39 23.06 -0.79
C ASP A 143 4.50 22.79 -2.29
N PHE A 144 3.97 21.66 -2.78
CA PHE A 144 4.20 21.16 -4.14
C PHE A 144 2.93 20.71 -4.87
N ILE A 145 1.73 20.88 -4.28
CA ILE A 145 0.44 20.40 -4.80
C ILE A 145 0.34 18.86 -4.77
N HIS A 146 1.46 18.13 -4.98
CA HIS A 146 1.51 16.68 -5.00
C HIS A 146 2.93 16.18 -4.75
N TYR A 147 3.09 15.06 -4.03
CA TYR A 147 4.42 14.51 -3.65
C TYR A 147 5.35 14.25 -4.85
N GLN A 148 4.82 13.96 -6.03
CA GLN A 148 5.64 13.78 -7.24
C GLN A 148 6.37 15.07 -7.64
N LYS A 149 5.75 16.24 -7.45
CA LYS A 149 6.40 17.52 -7.75
C LYS A 149 7.57 17.82 -6.84
N LEU A 150 7.53 17.37 -5.57
CA LEU A 150 8.69 17.42 -4.68
C LEU A 150 9.87 16.66 -5.29
N PHE A 151 9.64 15.44 -5.79
CA PHE A 151 10.72 14.66 -6.42
C PHE A 151 11.19 15.25 -7.74
N TYR A 152 10.33 15.87 -8.54
CA TYR A 152 10.75 16.63 -9.72
C TYR A 152 11.60 17.84 -9.35
N GLU A 153 11.27 18.53 -8.27
CA GLU A 153 12.08 19.64 -7.76
C GLU A 153 13.46 19.15 -7.34
N LEU A 154 13.55 18.02 -6.63
CA LEU A 154 14.86 17.40 -6.29
C LEU A 154 15.69 17.07 -7.53
N VAL A 155 15.07 16.54 -8.59
CA VAL A 155 15.77 16.29 -9.86
C VAL A 155 16.26 17.58 -10.48
N SER A 156 15.48 18.67 -10.44
CA SER A 156 15.86 19.97 -11.01
C SER A 156 17.03 20.64 -10.30
N LEU A 157 17.29 20.25 -9.05
CA LEU A 157 18.48 20.72 -8.32
C LEU A 157 19.78 20.20 -8.91
N CYS A 158 19.77 19.11 -9.67
CA CYS A 158 20.94 18.51 -10.29
C CYS A 158 20.95 18.73 -11.82
N ASP A 159 22.13 18.99 -12.40
CA ASP A 159 22.28 19.14 -13.86
C ASP A 159 22.51 17.80 -14.59
N SER A 160 22.80 16.75 -13.85
CA SER A 160 22.97 15.42 -14.43
C SER A 160 21.62 14.71 -14.51
N LYS A 161 21.39 13.94 -15.57
CA LYS A 161 20.27 12.99 -15.67
C LYS A 161 20.44 11.95 -14.56
N TYR A 162 20.00 12.30 -13.34
CA TYR A 162 19.96 11.33 -12.26
C TYR A 162 19.13 10.15 -12.67
N ASP A 163 19.69 8.99 -12.44
CA ASP A 163 19.15 7.69 -12.68
C ASP A 163 17.69 7.62 -12.19
N LEU A 164 16.82 7.14 -13.04
CA LEU A 164 15.35 6.99 -13.07
C LEU A 164 14.61 6.70 -11.74
N PHE A 165 15.35 6.52 -10.63
CA PHE A 165 14.78 6.22 -9.32
C PHE A 165 13.90 7.33 -8.74
N ILE A 166 14.13 8.57 -9.15
CA ILE A 166 13.35 9.72 -8.69
C ILE A 166 12.25 10.07 -9.69
N ASN A 167 12.37 9.59 -10.93
CA ASN A 167 11.36 9.89 -11.96
C ASN A 167 10.18 8.90 -11.88
N PRO A 168 9.05 9.28 -11.28
CA PRO A 168 7.88 8.41 -11.11
C PRO A 168 7.05 8.31 -12.39
N THR A 169 7.64 8.40 -13.57
CA THR A 169 6.90 8.33 -14.82
C THR A 169 6.35 6.92 -15.07
N TRP A 170 5.24 6.85 -15.78
CA TRP A 170 4.63 5.62 -16.29
C TRP A 170 5.59 4.66 -17.01
N THR A 171 6.72 5.17 -17.51
CA THR A 171 7.80 4.37 -18.10
C THR A 171 8.47 3.44 -17.10
N THR A 172 8.59 3.84 -15.84
CA THR A 172 9.17 2.96 -14.79
C THR A 172 8.23 1.79 -14.50
N ILE A 173 6.91 1.99 -14.59
CA ILE A 173 5.92 0.92 -14.41
C ILE A 173 5.94 -0.04 -15.60
N LYS A 174 6.04 0.46 -16.82
CA LYS A 174 6.17 -0.37 -18.05
C LYS A 174 7.45 -1.21 -18.08
N ASN A 175 8.52 -0.75 -17.44
CA ASN A 175 9.82 -1.41 -17.36
C ASN A 175 10.02 -2.27 -16.10
N GLY A 176 8.92 -2.75 -15.47
CA GLY A 176 8.99 -3.67 -14.33
C GLY A 176 8.95 -3.04 -12.95
N GLY A 177 8.74 -1.71 -12.84
CA GLY A 177 8.57 -1.01 -11.57
C GLY A 177 9.83 -0.96 -10.69
N ILE A 178 9.69 -0.38 -9.49
CA ILE A 178 10.76 -0.30 -8.49
C ILE A 178 10.61 -1.48 -7.53
N LYS A 179 11.64 -2.34 -7.45
CA LYS A 179 11.69 -3.36 -6.40
C LYS A 179 11.80 -2.69 -5.02
N ILE A 180 10.94 -3.10 -4.08
CA ILE A 180 10.98 -2.63 -2.70
C ILE A 180 12.03 -3.42 -1.94
N ILE A 181 13.28 -2.99 -2.05
CA ILE A 181 14.44 -3.56 -1.37
C ILE A 181 15.27 -2.44 -0.72
N LYS A 182 15.99 -2.78 0.34
CA LYS A 182 16.77 -1.81 1.14
C LYS A 182 17.80 -1.04 0.31
N SER A 183 18.45 -1.70 -0.65
CA SER A 183 19.43 -1.06 -1.53
C SER A 183 18.83 0.07 -2.38
N ASN A 184 17.58 -0.09 -2.84
CA ASN A 184 16.88 0.95 -3.60
C ASN A 184 16.49 2.13 -2.71
N TYR A 185 16.09 1.87 -1.47
CA TYR A 185 15.85 2.92 -0.49
C TYR A 185 17.15 3.69 -0.17
N THR A 186 18.25 2.99 0.08
CA THR A 186 19.55 3.62 0.33
C THR A 186 19.99 4.47 -0.87
N LYS A 187 19.81 3.98 -2.10
CA LYS A 187 20.09 4.76 -3.32
C LYS A 187 19.22 6.02 -3.41
N LEU A 188 17.93 5.92 -3.07
CA LEU A 188 17.02 7.06 -3.00
C LEU A 188 17.54 8.13 -2.03
N MET A 189 17.86 7.75 -0.80
CA MET A 189 18.35 8.68 0.23
C MET A 189 19.64 9.37 -0.20
N ASN A 190 20.62 8.61 -0.70
CA ASN A 190 21.87 9.15 -1.22
C ASN A 190 21.66 10.13 -2.40
N ASN A 191 20.69 9.86 -3.27
CA ASN A 191 20.39 10.75 -4.39
C ASN A 191 19.72 12.05 -3.93
N ILE A 192 18.89 11.99 -2.89
CA ILE A 192 18.31 13.19 -2.27
C ILE A 192 19.42 14.04 -1.67
N ASP A 193 20.33 13.45 -0.88
CA ASP A 193 21.47 14.18 -0.29
C ASP A 193 22.31 14.86 -1.35
N LYS A 194 22.72 14.13 -2.40
CA LYS A 194 23.48 14.69 -3.53
C LYS A 194 22.75 15.84 -4.22
N SER A 195 21.42 15.75 -4.39
CA SER A 195 20.61 16.82 -4.98
C SER A 195 20.63 18.08 -4.13
N LEU A 196 20.47 17.94 -2.82
CA LEU A 196 20.54 19.06 -1.88
C LEU A 196 21.92 19.71 -1.85
N ASP A 197 22.99 18.91 -1.79
CA ASP A 197 24.38 19.41 -1.77
C ASP A 197 24.73 20.14 -3.06
N TYR A 198 24.38 19.57 -4.21
CA TYR A 198 24.61 20.22 -5.50
C TYR A 198 23.82 21.52 -5.62
N GLY A 199 22.53 21.52 -5.25
CA GLY A 199 21.71 22.74 -5.27
C GLY A 199 22.31 23.85 -4.42
N ARG A 200 22.82 23.53 -3.21
CA ARG A 200 23.55 24.47 -2.34
C ARG A 200 24.82 24.99 -2.99
N SER A 201 25.65 24.08 -3.51
CA SER A 201 26.94 24.45 -4.16
C SER A 201 26.80 25.36 -5.36
N LYS A 202 25.64 25.30 -6.04
CA LYS A 202 25.29 26.14 -7.21
C LYS A 202 24.39 27.32 -6.86
N ASN A 203 24.14 27.59 -5.59
CA ASN A 203 23.28 28.68 -5.12
C ASN A 203 21.89 28.67 -5.79
N LYS A 204 21.34 27.48 -6.09
CA LYS A 204 20.00 27.35 -6.67
C LYS A 204 18.96 27.86 -5.70
N LYS A 205 17.84 28.38 -6.23
CA LYS A 205 16.70 28.81 -5.41
C LYS A 205 15.69 27.66 -5.31
N SER A 206 15.59 27.04 -4.15
CA SER A 206 14.59 26.02 -3.84
C SER A 206 14.32 25.98 -2.34
N LYS A 207 13.06 25.82 -1.96
CA LYS A 207 12.67 25.64 -0.56
C LYS A 207 13.15 24.30 0.01
N LEU A 208 13.52 23.33 -0.83
CA LEU A 208 14.11 22.07 -0.38
C LEU A 208 15.51 22.26 0.23
N LEU A 209 16.23 23.32 -0.14
CA LEU A 209 17.57 23.58 0.38
C LEU A 209 17.60 24.02 1.85
N ARG A 210 16.45 24.19 2.50
CA ARG A 210 16.35 24.37 3.94
C ARG A 210 16.66 23.10 4.74
N PHE A 211 16.55 21.92 4.14
CA PHE A 211 16.85 20.64 4.78
C PHE A 211 18.34 20.32 4.66
N ASN A 212 18.97 19.86 5.75
CA ASN A 212 20.38 19.51 5.76
C ASN A 212 20.67 18.21 5.02
N ASN A 213 19.74 17.25 5.08
CA ASN A 213 19.89 15.92 4.52
C ASN A 213 18.53 15.29 4.14
N ALA A 214 18.60 14.12 3.50
CA ALA A 214 17.45 13.35 3.05
C ALA A 214 16.53 12.93 4.20
N ASP A 215 17.10 12.56 5.36
CA ASP A 215 16.32 12.09 6.51
C ASP A 215 15.41 13.21 7.05
N GLU A 216 15.93 14.43 7.22
CA GLU A 216 15.15 15.59 7.63
C GLU A 216 14.03 15.93 6.63
N LEU A 217 14.33 15.86 5.33
CA LEU A 217 13.36 16.12 4.27
C LEU A 217 12.24 15.09 4.30
N ILE A 218 12.58 13.81 4.37
CA ILE A 218 11.59 12.72 4.41
C ILE A 218 10.77 12.79 5.70
N GLU A 219 11.41 13.03 6.84
CA GLU A 219 10.72 13.17 8.12
C GLU A 219 9.71 14.33 8.07
N TYR A 220 10.09 15.47 7.52
CA TYR A 220 9.22 16.64 7.44
C TYR A 220 7.98 16.41 6.57
N TYR A 221 8.14 15.81 5.38
CA TYR A 221 7.03 15.66 4.44
C TYR A 221 6.24 14.37 4.59
N PHE A 222 6.88 13.29 5.06
CA PHE A 222 6.33 11.95 5.02
C PHE A 222 6.22 11.25 6.37
N ASN A 223 6.40 11.98 7.49
CA ASN A 223 6.12 11.41 8.81
C ASN A 223 4.66 10.98 8.89
N PRO A 224 4.36 9.70 9.23
CA PRO A 224 3.00 9.20 9.22
C PRO A 224 2.09 9.88 10.26
N THR A 225 2.61 10.14 11.46
CA THR A 225 1.83 10.75 12.54
C THR A 225 1.40 12.17 12.19
N ASP A 226 2.32 12.99 11.65
CA ASP A 226 2.05 14.37 11.21
C ASP A 226 1.01 14.42 10.08
N ASN A 227 0.94 13.37 9.29
CA ASN A 227 0.02 13.23 8.17
C ASN A 227 -1.26 12.45 8.53
N GLY A 228 -1.51 12.18 9.81
CA GLY A 228 -2.76 11.59 10.30
C GLY A 228 -2.93 10.10 10.09
N PHE A 229 -1.86 9.39 9.69
CA PHE A 229 -1.88 7.93 9.63
C PHE A 229 -1.95 7.33 11.04
N LYS A 230 -2.60 6.19 11.17
CA LYS A 230 -2.75 5.50 12.45
C LYS A 230 -2.35 4.04 12.35
N ILE A 231 -1.91 3.48 13.48
CA ILE A 231 -1.75 2.03 13.69
C ILE A 231 -2.85 1.60 14.66
N LEU A 232 -3.63 0.61 14.28
CA LEU A 232 -4.78 0.17 15.05
C LEU A 232 -4.81 -1.37 15.13
N ASN A 233 -5.38 -1.92 16.20
CA ASN A 233 -5.87 -3.29 16.25
C ASN A 233 -7.27 -3.36 15.59
N TYR A 234 -7.85 -4.55 15.46
CA TYR A 234 -9.15 -4.71 14.80
C TYR A 234 -10.27 -3.94 15.50
N LYS A 235 -10.36 -4.02 16.81
CA LYS A 235 -11.42 -3.36 17.60
C LYS A 235 -11.37 -1.84 17.46
N ASP A 236 -10.17 -1.28 17.57
CA ASP A 236 -9.97 0.15 17.39
C ASP A 236 -10.19 0.59 15.94
N LEU A 237 -9.80 -0.26 14.97
CA LEU A 237 -10.07 -0.01 13.55
C LEU A 237 -11.57 0.16 13.30
N ILE A 238 -12.40 -0.79 13.70
CA ILE A 238 -13.86 -0.75 13.48
C ILE A 238 -14.50 0.49 14.09
N ASN A 239 -14.03 0.91 15.26
CA ASN A 239 -14.51 2.13 15.93
C ASN A 239 -14.06 3.43 15.23
N ASN A 240 -12.96 3.42 14.50
CA ASN A 240 -12.42 4.57 13.77
C ASN A 240 -12.91 4.70 12.31
N LEU A 241 -13.70 3.76 11.80
CA LEU A 241 -14.22 3.80 10.42
C LEU A 241 -15.40 4.76 10.28
N THR A 242 -15.14 6.06 10.29
CA THR A 242 -16.16 7.11 10.15
C THR A 242 -16.35 7.61 8.75
N ILE A 243 -15.27 7.61 7.96
CA ILE A 243 -15.23 8.02 6.55
C ILE A 243 -14.62 6.90 5.72
N LYS A 244 -14.51 7.11 4.41
CA LYS A 244 -13.85 6.19 3.50
C LYS A 244 -12.33 6.23 3.69
N HIS A 245 -11.73 5.08 4.01
CA HIS A 245 -10.30 4.93 4.27
C HIS A 245 -9.65 3.91 3.34
N GLU A 246 -8.36 4.11 3.07
CA GLU A 246 -7.47 3.05 2.62
C GLU A 246 -6.83 2.40 3.85
N ILE A 247 -6.92 1.08 3.93
CA ILE A 247 -6.49 0.28 5.08
C ILE A 247 -5.55 -0.81 4.56
N TRP A 248 -4.53 -1.17 5.33
CA TRP A 248 -3.65 -2.29 4.97
C TRP A 248 -3.18 -3.05 6.21
N THR A 249 -2.88 -4.33 6.02
CA THR A 249 -2.26 -5.19 7.02
C THR A 249 -1.30 -6.17 6.38
N ASP A 250 -0.17 -6.45 7.02
CA ASP A 250 0.76 -7.53 6.65
C ASP A 250 0.52 -8.81 7.47
N SER A 251 -0.48 -8.80 8.34
CA SER A 251 -0.98 -9.99 9.02
C SER A 251 -1.82 -10.85 8.08
N PRO A 252 -1.87 -12.17 8.29
CA PRO A 252 -2.79 -13.03 7.57
C PRO A 252 -4.26 -12.61 7.75
N CYS A 253 -5.08 -12.88 6.75
CA CYS A 253 -6.53 -12.64 6.83
C CYS A 253 -7.28 -13.65 5.96
N LEU A 254 -8.57 -13.81 6.24
CA LEU A 254 -9.48 -14.56 5.37
C LEU A 254 -10.12 -13.60 4.36
N LEU A 255 -10.41 -14.12 3.19
CA LEU A 255 -11.30 -13.49 2.21
C LEU A 255 -12.52 -14.38 2.03
N ALA A 256 -13.70 -13.78 2.16
CA ALA A 256 -14.96 -14.43 1.81
C ALA A 256 -15.64 -13.63 0.71
N ARG A 257 -16.06 -14.29 -0.36
CA ARG A 257 -16.80 -13.62 -1.43
C ARG A 257 -18.08 -13.00 -0.85
N TYR A 258 -18.38 -11.80 -1.28
CA TYR A 258 -19.40 -10.96 -0.63
C TYR A 258 -20.82 -11.56 -0.67
N ASP A 259 -21.13 -12.35 -1.69
CA ASP A 259 -22.40 -13.03 -1.89
C ASP A 259 -22.52 -14.38 -1.14
N GLU A 260 -21.48 -14.81 -0.43
CA GLU A 260 -21.43 -16.08 0.31
C GLU A 260 -21.50 -15.88 1.84
N LEU A 261 -21.63 -14.66 2.31
CA LEU A 261 -21.81 -14.27 3.71
C LEU A 261 -23.22 -13.76 3.98
#